data_d4f5c357a6360f302cc93bab32be7a55
#
_entry.id   d4f5c357a6360f302cc93bab32be7a55
#
_cell.length_a   1.000
_cell.length_b   1.000
_cell.length_c   1.000
_cell.angle_alpha   90.00
_cell.angle_beta   90.00
_cell.angle_gamma   90.00
#
_symmetry.space_group_name_H-M   'P 1'
#
loop_
_entity.id
_entity.type
_entity.pdbx_description
1 polymer ?
#
loop_
_entity_poly.entity_id
_entity_poly.type
_entity_poly.pdbx_seq_one_letter_code
_entity_poly.pdbx_strand_id
1 'polypeptide(L)'
;MFCSGVATTSLENVYFFEYEEEPNDERAVNSYLDAKIVRYREQDVKAKRAINDKNYITRELLKGYFGQMCTHCGFCLGFEIVNGQVLSEMTAQRLNNSIAHELDNVEPMCITCNCALSNRC
;
A
#
# COMPACT_ATOMS: atom_id res chain seq x y z
N MET A 1 0.45 -4.07 16.81
CA MET A 1 1.54 -4.27 16.95
C MET A 1 2.29 -3.92 15.88
N PHE A 2 3.35 -3.99 15.87
CA PHE A 2 4.01 -3.55 14.99
C PHE A 2 4.81 -4.46 14.42
N CYS A 3 5.06 -4.42 13.40
CA CYS A 3 5.88 -5.26 12.73
C CYS A 3 7.19 -5.07 13.20
N SER A 4 7.56 -5.68 14.08
CA SER A 4 8.73 -5.36 14.50
C SER A 4 9.67 -6.10 13.89
N GLY A 5 10.14 -6.02 13.51
CA GLY A 5 10.93 -6.56 13.06
C GLY A 5 11.16 -7.12 12.28
N VAL A 6 10.94 -7.27 11.95
CA VAL A 6 11.03 -7.62 11.30
C VAL A 6 11.82 -7.69 10.79
N ALA A 7 12.10 -7.81 10.52
CA ALA A 7 12.73 -7.80 10.14
C ALA A 7 13.43 -7.43 9.76
N THR A 8 13.48 -7.26 9.57
CA THR A 8 14.01 -6.69 9.22
C THR A 8 14.97 -6.33 9.36
N THR A 9 15.50 -6.47 9.28
CA THR A 9 16.24 -5.99 9.44
C THR A 9 16.67 -5.07 9.54
N SER A 10 17.17 -5.00 9.41
CA SER A 10 17.52 -3.90 9.49
C SER A 10 16.55 -3.17 9.45
N LEU A 11 15.79 -3.46 9.49
CA LEU A 11 14.84 -2.83 9.42
C LEU A 11 14.56 -2.14 10.45
N GLU A 12 15.16 -2.08 11.26
CA GLU A 12 14.83 -1.34 12.20
C GLU A 12 14.60 -0.13 11.71
N ASN A 13 14.92 0.14 10.72
CA ASN A 13 14.66 1.36 10.28
C ASN A 13 13.43 1.45 9.69
N VAL A 14 12.66 0.63 9.76
CA VAL A 14 11.55 0.79 9.14
C VAL A 14 10.60 1.18 10.04
N TYR A 15 10.51 1.98 10.65
CA TYR A 15 9.59 2.24 11.47
C TYR A 15 9.14 3.30 11.38
N PHE A 16 8.63 3.73 11.40
CA PHE A 16 8.16 4.66 10.93
C PHE A 16 7.41 5.49 11.69
N PHE A 17 6.85 5.23 12.43
CA PHE A 17 6.05 6.02 13.01
C PHE A 17 6.51 6.63 14.11
N GLU A 18 7.41 6.18 14.72
CA GLU A 18 7.77 6.81 15.79
C GLU A 18 8.71 7.81 15.63
N TYR A 19 9.25 8.13 14.59
CA TYR A 19 10.25 9.10 14.55
C TYR A 19 9.68 10.22 13.81
N GLU A 20 10.24 11.39 13.91
CA GLU A 20 9.78 12.47 13.24
C GLU A 20 10.19 12.42 11.87
N GLU A 21 9.36 12.40 10.91
CA GLU A 21 9.70 12.34 9.56
C GLU A 21 10.21 13.65 9.07
N GLU A 22 11.20 13.63 8.25
CA GLU A 22 11.65 14.81 7.63
C GLU A 22 10.72 15.23 6.56
N PRO A 23 10.59 16.50 6.23
CA PRO A 23 9.69 16.93 5.18
C PRO A 23 9.93 16.25 3.85
N ASN A 24 11.18 15.92 3.52
CA ASN A 24 11.44 15.22 2.27
C ASN A 24 10.93 13.81 2.30
N ASP A 25 10.99 13.15 3.44
CA ASP A 25 10.51 11.78 3.57
C ASP A 25 9.00 11.77 3.44
N GLU A 26 8.32 12.72 4.04
CA GLU A 26 6.89 12.76 3.93
C GLU A 26 6.48 13.03 2.50
N ARG A 27 7.18 13.92 1.81
CA ARG A 27 6.89 14.21 0.44
C ARG A 27 7.10 12.96 -0.43
N ALA A 28 8.15 12.21 -0.17
CA ALA A 28 8.42 10.99 -0.94
C ALA A 28 7.32 9.97 -0.74
N VAL A 29 6.86 9.79 0.49
CA VAL A 29 5.79 8.86 0.78
C VAL A 29 4.50 9.31 0.10
N ASN A 30 4.18 10.59 0.18
CA ASN A 30 2.96 11.08 -0.43
C ASN A 30 2.99 10.91 -1.95
N SER A 31 4.13 11.17 -2.58
CA SER A 31 4.26 10.99 -4.02
C SER A 31 4.10 9.54 -4.41
N TYR A 32 4.69 8.65 -3.61
CA TYR A 32 4.60 7.22 -3.87
C TYR A 32 3.14 6.77 -3.80
N LEU A 33 2.41 7.22 -2.78
CA LEU A 33 1.03 6.81 -2.62
C LEU A 33 0.14 7.39 -3.69
N ASP A 34 0.37 8.64 -4.06
CA ASP A 34 -0.42 9.27 -5.10
C ASP A 34 -0.22 8.55 -6.44
N ALA A 35 1.00 8.15 -6.73
CA ALA A 35 1.28 7.42 -7.96
C ALA A 35 0.60 6.06 -7.94
N LYS A 36 0.52 5.43 -6.77
CA LYS A 36 -0.13 4.15 -6.64
C LYS A 36 -1.63 4.29 -6.92
N ILE A 37 -2.24 5.35 -6.40
CA ILE A 37 -3.65 5.61 -6.62
C ILE A 37 -3.93 5.85 -8.10
N VAL A 38 -3.06 6.57 -8.78
CA VAL A 38 -3.21 6.80 -10.21
C VAL A 38 -3.19 5.47 -10.95
N ARG A 39 -2.28 4.59 -10.58
CA ARG A 39 -2.19 3.29 -11.25
C ARG A 39 -3.42 2.44 -10.99
N TYR A 40 -3.94 2.45 -9.77
CA TYR A 40 -5.15 1.70 -9.47
C TYR A 40 -6.32 2.24 -10.29
N ARG A 41 -6.39 3.56 -10.42
CA ARG A 41 -7.46 4.17 -11.19
C ARG A 41 -7.35 3.80 -12.66
N GLU A 42 -6.15 3.77 -13.19
CA GLU A 42 -5.94 3.34 -14.57
C GLU A 42 -6.36 1.90 -14.78
N GLN A 43 -6.07 1.05 -13.80
CA GLN A 43 -6.50 -0.35 -13.86
C GLN A 43 -8.01 -0.44 -13.88
N ASP A 44 -8.67 0.32 -13.02
CA ASP A 44 -10.11 0.27 -12.92
C ASP A 44 -10.78 0.78 -14.21
N VAL A 45 -10.24 1.83 -14.78
CA VAL A 45 -10.77 2.36 -16.03
C VAL A 45 -10.58 1.34 -17.14
N LYS A 46 -9.41 0.73 -17.21
CA LYS A 46 -9.13 -0.22 -18.25
C LYS A 46 -10.02 -1.45 -18.13
N ALA A 47 -10.35 -1.86 -16.91
CA ALA A 47 -11.19 -2.99 -16.67
C ALA A 47 -12.66 -2.62 -16.71
N LYS A 48 -12.97 -1.35 -16.97
CA LYS A 48 -14.35 -0.85 -17.08
C LYS A 48 -15.14 -1.00 -15.80
N ARG A 49 -14.47 -0.84 -14.66
CA ARG A 49 -15.16 -0.83 -13.38
C ARG A 49 -15.64 0.59 -13.13
N ALA A 50 -16.85 0.71 -12.59
CA ALA A 50 -17.38 2.03 -12.30
C ALA A 50 -16.57 2.69 -11.20
N ILE A 51 -16.24 3.97 -11.37
CA ILE A 51 -15.46 4.68 -10.39
C ILE A 51 -16.34 5.65 -9.66
N ASN A 52 -16.38 5.52 -8.34
CA ASN A 52 -17.13 6.41 -7.48
C ASN A 52 -16.13 7.25 -6.73
N ASP A 53 -15.91 8.48 -7.18
CA ASP A 53 -14.88 9.34 -6.60
C ASP A 53 -15.12 9.62 -5.12
N LYS A 54 -16.34 9.56 -4.68
CA LYS A 54 -16.61 9.83 -3.27
C LYS A 54 -16.21 8.68 -2.37
N ASN A 55 -16.02 7.51 -2.93
CA ASN A 55 -15.66 6.34 -2.15
C ASN A 55 -14.37 5.70 -2.63
N TYR A 56 -13.60 6.38 -3.46
CA TYR A 56 -12.37 5.79 -3.98
C TYR A 56 -11.27 5.84 -2.93
N ILE A 57 -10.30 4.93 -3.04
CA ILE A 57 -9.25 4.88 -2.04
C ILE A 57 -8.51 6.20 -1.99
N THR A 58 -7.97 6.49 -0.84
CA THR A 58 -7.30 7.75 -0.59
C THR A 58 -5.90 7.51 -0.11
N ARG A 59 -5.11 8.56 -0.14
CA ARG A 59 -3.76 8.51 0.39
C ARG A 59 -3.78 8.11 1.87
N GLU A 60 -4.76 8.63 2.61
CA GLU A 60 -4.83 8.36 4.04
C GLU A 60 -5.09 6.88 4.30
N LEU A 61 -5.95 6.25 3.51
CA LEU A 61 -6.20 4.83 3.68
C LEU A 61 -4.93 4.04 3.45
N LEU A 62 -4.22 4.32 2.36
CA LEU A 62 -3.02 3.59 2.03
C LEU A 62 -1.91 3.86 3.04
N LYS A 63 -1.83 5.09 3.55
CA LYS A 63 -0.85 5.38 4.56
C LYS A 63 -1.09 4.55 5.80
N GLY A 64 -2.35 4.30 6.12
CA GLY A 64 -2.69 3.46 7.26
C GLY A 64 -2.35 2.00 7.07
N TYR A 65 -2.09 1.56 5.83
CA TYR A 65 -1.69 0.18 5.63
C TYR A 65 -0.24 -0.06 6.02
N PHE A 66 0.59 0.99 6.03
CA PHE A 66 1.96 0.80 6.49
C PHE A 66 1.92 0.41 7.97
N GLY A 67 2.64 -0.60 8.30
CA GLY A 67 2.64 -1.10 9.68
C GLY A 67 1.61 -2.17 9.94
N GLN A 68 0.70 -2.39 8.98
CA GLN A 68 -0.23 -3.49 9.12
C GLN A 68 0.35 -4.73 8.46
N MET A 69 -0.29 -5.85 8.65
CA MET A 69 0.19 -7.08 8.08
C MET A 69 -0.62 -7.47 6.88
N CYS A 70 0.01 -8.15 5.94
CA CYS A 70 -0.69 -8.73 4.81
C CYS A 70 -1.79 -9.63 5.33
N THR A 71 -3.01 -9.45 4.84
CA THR A 71 -4.14 -10.22 5.34
C THR A 71 -4.03 -11.69 4.96
N HIS A 72 -3.18 -12.04 4.01
CA HIS A 72 -3.04 -13.43 3.58
C HIS A 72 -1.88 -14.14 4.26
N CYS A 73 -0.70 -13.57 4.27
CA CYS A 73 0.47 -14.28 4.80
C CYS A 73 1.04 -13.68 6.08
N GLY A 74 0.52 -12.57 6.53
CA GLY A 74 1.01 -11.97 7.77
C GLY A 74 2.29 -11.16 7.65
N PHE A 75 2.81 -10.98 6.42
CA PHE A 75 4.03 -10.21 6.25
C PHE A 75 3.79 -8.74 6.62
N CYS A 76 4.75 -8.14 7.31
CA CYS A 76 4.59 -6.77 7.73
C CYS A 76 4.77 -5.82 6.55
N LEU A 77 3.80 -4.91 6.34
CA LEU A 77 3.81 -4.04 5.19
C LEU A 77 4.41 -2.69 5.57
N GLY A 78 5.69 -2.65 5.71
CA GLY A 78 6.39 -1.40 5.99
C GLY A 78 6.92 -0.76 4.74
N PHE A 79 7.80 0.20 4.90
CA PHE A 79 8.45 0.81 3.75
C PHE A 79 9.82 1.29 4.17
N GLU A 80 10.66 1.55 3.17
CA GLU A 80 11.93 2.18 3.46
C GLU A 80 12.18 3.19 2.36
N ILE A 81 12.95 4.20 2.65
CA ILE A 81 13.25 5.23 1.68
C ILE A 81 14.72 5.13 1.31
N VAL A 82 14.97 4.91 0.03
CA VAL A 82 16.33 4.75 -0.46
C VAL A 82 16.53 5.73 -1.59
N ASN A 83 17.45 6.65 -1.43
CA ASN A 83 17.75 7.67 -2.42
C ASN A 83 16.47 8.44 -2.79
N GLY A 84 15.68 8.79 -1.80
CA GLY A 84 14.48 9.56 -2.02
C GLY A 84 13.32 8.80 -2.60
N GLN A 85 13.45 7.48 -2.74
CA GLN A 85 12.38 6.67 -3.30
C GLN A 85 11.85 5.71 -2.25
N VAL A 86 10.55 5.52 -2.25
CA VAL A 86 9.91 4.62 -1.30
C VAL A 86 9.87 3.22 -1.89
N LEU A 87 10.33 2.26 -1.10
CA LEU A 87 10.30 0.85 -1.47
C LEU A 87 9.38 0.14 -0.49
N SER A 88 8.39 -0.58 -0.98
CA SER A 88 7.44 -1.25 -0.12
C SER A 88 6.75 -2.40 -0.84
N GLU A 89 6.35 -3.39 -0.08
CA GLU A 89 5.56 -4.51 -0.63
C GLU A 89 4.07 -4.26 -0.46
N MET A 90 3.66 -3.10 0.02
CA MET A 90 2.27 -2.85 0.33
C MET A 90 1.44 -2.67 -0.93
N THR A 91 0.31 -3.33 -0.99
CA THR A 91 -0.68 -3.11 -2.02
C THR A 91 -2.06 -3.12 -1.42
N ALA A 92 -3.04 -2.64 -2.17
CA ALA A 92 -4.44 -2.72 -1.80
C ALA A 92 -5.09 -3.74 -2.71
N GLN A 93 -5.56 -4.82 -2.14
CA GLN A 93 -6.18 -5.91 -2.88
C GLN A 93 -7.68 -5.73 -2.85
N ARG A 94 -8.34 -5.81 -4.02
CA ARG A 94 -9.80 -5.68 -4.05
C ARG A 94 -10.45 -6.94 -3.52
N LEU A 95 -11.48 -6.77 -2.72
CA LEU A 95 -12.22 -7.91 -2.17
C LEU A 95 -13.18 -8.46 -3.22
N ASN A 96 -13.86 -7.60 -3.93
CA ASN A 96 -14.73 -8.01 -5.00
C ASN A 96 -14.10 -7.53 -6.30
N ASN A 97 -13.75 -8.47 -7.17
CA ASN A 97 -13.02 -8.14 -8.39
C ASN A 97 -13.83 -7.34 -9.39
N SER A 98 -15.13 -7.30 -9.25
CA SER A 98 -15.96 -6.52 -10.16
C SER A 98 -16.08 -5.07 -9.75
N ILE A 99 -15.60 -4.72 -8.59
CA ILE A 99 -15.74 -3.37 -8.05
C ILE A 99 -14.37 -2.72 -8.00
N ALA A 100 -14.34 -1.43 -8.25
CA ALA A 100 -13.10 -0.68 -8.28
C ALA A 100 -12.44 -0.64 -6.90
N HIS A 101 -11.29 0.01 -6.84
CA HIS A 101 -10.55 0.16 -5.58
C HIS A 101 -11.25 1.18 -4.69
N GLU A 102 -12.34 0.77 -4.09
CA GLU A 102 -13.11 1.64 -3.19
C GLU A 102 -12.72 1.40 -1.75
N LEU A 103 -13.00 2.38 -0.91
CA LEU A 103 -12.55 2.33 0.49
C LEU A 103 -13.01 1.06 1.21
N ASP A 104 -14.19 0.58 0.91
CA ASP A 104 -14.69 -0.60 1.58
C ASP A 104 -14.52 -1.86 0.74
N ASN A 105 -13.74 -1.80 -0.32
CA ASN A 105 -13.52 -2.95 -1.18
C ASN A 105 -12.06 -3.36 -1.27
N VAL A 106 -11.23 -2.90 -0.36
CA VAL A 106 -9.81 -3.21 -0.39
C VAL A 106 -9.30 -3.67 0.96
N GLU A 107 -8.22 -4.39 0.95
CA GLU A 107 -7.55 -4.82 2.16
C GLU A 107 -6.05 -4.79 1.93
N PRO A 108 -5.24 -4.67 2.98
CA PRO A 108 -3.80 -4.63 2.81
C PRO A 108 -3.24 -6.00 2.46
N MET A 109 -2.36 -6.05 1.49
CA MET A 109 -1.77 -7.31 1.08
C MET A 109 -0.39 -7.05 0.49
N CYS A 110 0.54 -7.97 0.65
CA CYS A 110 1.85 -7.79 0.06
C CYS A 110 1.79 -8.09 -1.44
N ILE A 111 2.75 -7.59 -2.19
CA ILE A 111 2.76 -7.75 -3.63
C ILE A 111 2.74 -9.21 -4.01
N THR A 112 3.52 -10.04 -3.32
CA THR A 112 3.61 -11.46 -3.66
C THR A 112 2.26 -12.15 -3.54
N CYS A 113 1.55 -11.92 -2.44
CA CYS A 113 0.25 -12.55 -2.27
C CYS A 113 -0.77 -11.99 -3.23
N ASN A 114 -0.72 -10.68 -3.49
CA ASN A 114 -1.64 -10.07 -4.40
C ASN A 114 -1.48 -10.66 -5.79
N CYS A 115 -0.26 -10.82 -6.25
CA CYS A 115 0.00 -11.44 -7.53
C CYS A 115 -0.48 -12.87 -7.56
N ALA A 116 -0.19 -13.63 -6.52
CA ALA A 116 -0.56 -15.04 -6.48
C ALA A 116 -2.08 -15.20 -6.54
N LEU A 117 -2.81 -14.37 -5.79
CA LEU A 117 -4.24 -14.52 -5.75
C LEU A 117 -4.91 -13.97 -7.01
N SER A 118 -4.33 -12.97 -7.64
CA SER A 118 -4.94 -12.41 -8.83
C SER A 118 -4.41 -13.04 -10.10
N ASN A 119 -3.41 -13.89 -9.95
CA ASN A 119 -2.90 -14.61 -11.10
C ASN A 119 -2.35 -13.65 -12.15
N ARG A 120 -1.72 -12.58 -11.73
CA ARG A 120 -1.23 -11.63 -12.64
C ARG A 120 0.23 -11.44 -12.66
N CYS A 121 1.03 -12.11 -11.98
CA CYS A 121 2.45 -11.91 -12.00
C CYS A 121 3.15 -12.71 -13.07
#